data_bd3d680765eb9fe585236fcda3dfe568
#
_entry.id   bd3d680765eb9fe585236fcda3dfe568
#
_cell.length_a   1.000
_cell.length_b   1.000
_cell.length_c   1.000
_cell.angle_alpha   90.00
_cell.angle_beta   90.00
_cell.angle_gamma   90.00
#
_symmetry.space_group_name_H-M   'P 1'
#
loop_
_entity.id
_entity.type
_entity.pdbx_description
1 polymer ?
#
loop_
_entity_poly.entity_id
_entity_poly.type
_entity_poly.pdbx_seq_one_letter_code
_entity_poly.pdbx_strand_id
1 'polypeptide(L)'
;MKEFNDNLDMVRKNMQSDKKLFELYPSHYNNIEQIKDLSNGCFSFGEGQEEKYKCLLQKKDSDYLYVLFNGAIGKSIKRRKYFNRWSWANLIDANVLNILDPMYFLYHNLPIGWYWGTSDIDFRQEMAILIKKTASALQIPFSNIVLYGSSAGGTAAIYTAHYIPGCTAVALNPQVRPWKHEWHEEFKEIVKIDTEKYDKFHRNNFYWHLDNSGDCKYVILANCRSRRDFNWQLVPIAQHYDFALEYGLTKYKNLYLWIFDTGEMGRHSALEYQAVFVAIDNFVRSLKDSVSVRQLNSYVKLINEFWRDHWELVFQNEKQANDINERNCRLQK
;
A
#
# COMPACT_ATOMS: atom_id res chain seq x y z
N MET A 1 14.57 11.38 18.74
CA MET A 1 15.11 10.00 18.56
C MET A 1 14.75 9.06 19.71
N LYS A 2 14.91 9.43 20.99
CA LYS A 2 14.57 8.56 22.13
C LYS A 2 13.07 8.24 22.15
N GLU A 3 12.21 9.23 22.06
CA GLU A 3 10.75 9.08 22.02
C GLU A 3 10.25 8.26 20.81
N PHE A 4 10.93 8.41 19.64
CA PHE A 4 10.65 7.61 18.46
C PHE A 4 10.94 6.11 18.70
N ASN A 5 12.09 5.80 19.30
CA ASN A 5 12.47 4.42 19.60
C ASN A 5 11.57 3.82 20.69
N ASP A 6 11.21 4.58 21.73
CA ASP A 6 10.33 4.14 22.80
C ASP A 6 8.93 3.78 22.25
N ASN A 7 8.40 4.58 21.32
CA ASN A 7 7.12 4.28 20.65
C ASN A 7 7.20 3.09 19.69
N LEU A 8 8.32 2.95 18.95
CA LEU A 8 8.53 1.78 18.11
C LEU A 8 8.70 0.50 18.91
N ASP A 9 9.41 0.53 20.02
CA ASP A 9 9.58 -0.62 20.90
C ASP A 9 8.26 -1.00 21.59
N MET A 10 7.42 -0.02 21.95
CA MET A 10 6.07 -0.25 22.41
C MET A 10 5.21 -0.92 21.34
N VAL A 11 5.25 -0.42 20.09
CA VAL A 11 4.52 -1.06 18.96
C VAL A 11 5.03 -2.48 18.72
N ARG A 12 6.36 -2.71 18.72
CA ARG A 12 6.98 -4.04 18.60
C ARG A 12 6.50 -4.98 19.68
N LYS A 13 6.61 -4.56 20.95
CA LYS A 13 6.23 -5.36 22.11
C LYS A 13 4.76 -5.76 22.08
N ASN A 14 3.90 -4.89 21.60
CA ASN A 14 2.47 -5.10 21.60
C ASN A 14 1.97 -5.86 20.36
N MET A 15 2.66 -5.75 19.23
CA MET A 15 2.47 -6.64 18.09
C MET A 15 2.90 -8.08 18.42
N GLN A 16 3.90 -8.26 19.29
CA GLN A 16 4.40 -9.57 19.72
C GLN A 16 3.51 -10.24 20.78
N SER A 17 2.82 -9.47 21.60
CA SER A 17 2.13 -10.00 22.80
C SER A 17 0.65 -10.37 22.61
N ASP A 18 0.11 -10.37 21.38
CA ASP A 18 -1.35 -10.55 21.12
C ASP A 18 -2.26 -9.60 21.95
N LYS A 19 -1.66 -8.69 22.73
CA LYS A 19 -2.40 -7.66 23.45
C LYS A 19 -3.03 -6.73 22.44
N LYS A 20 -4.24 -6.36 22.68
CA LYS A 20 -5.07 -5.54 21.80
C LYS A 20 -4.30 -4.33 21.31
N LEU A 21 -3.87 -4.31 20.05
CA LEU A 21 -3.25 -3.15 19.40
C LEU A 21 -4.05 -1.86 19.61
N PHE A 22 -5.36 -2.00 19.85
CA PHE A 22 -6.30 -0.93 20.11
C PHE A 22 -6.13 -0.27 21.49
N GLU A 23 -5.53 -0.94 22.48
CA GLU A 23 -5.17 -0.33 23.76
C GLU A 23 -3.96 0.60 23.64
N LEU A 24 -3.35 0.66 22.47
CA LEU A 24 -2.12 1.40 22.18
C LEU A 24 -2.31 2.67 21.39
N TYR A 25 -3.54 3.03 21.05
CA TYR A 25 -3.81 4.30 20.40
C TYR A 25 -3.88 5.39 21.47
N PRO A 26 -2.75 6.07 21.79
CA PRO A 26 -2.72 7.05 22.86
C PRO A 26 -3.52 8.31 22.52
N SER A 27 -3.84 8.49 21.21
CA SER A 27 -4.55 9.65 20.73
C SER A 27 -5.74 9.25 19.86
N HIS A 28 -6.89 9.81 20.17
CA HIS A 28 -8.08 9.71 19.35
C HIS A 28 -8.51 11.10 18.89
N TYR A 29 -8.74 11.25 17.59
CA TYR A 29 -9.18 12.48 16.97
C TYR A 29 -10.62 12.30 16.44
N ASN A 30 -11.57 13.09 16.97
CA ASN A 30 -12.97 13.05 16.52
C ASN A 30 -13.15 13.56 15.09
N ASN A 31 -12.36 14.55 14.71
CA ASN A 31 -12.35 15.06 13.36
C ASN A 31 -10.93 15.38 12.89
N ILE A 32 -10.78 15.52 11.58
CA ILE A 32 -9.48 15.68 10.95
C ILE A 32 -8.81 17.02 11.25
N GLU A 33 -9.58 18.05 11.62
CA GLU A 33 -9.03 19.37 11.96
C GLU A 33 -8.27 19.35 13.29
N GLN A 34 -8.46 18.33 14.12
CA GLN A 34 -7.74 18.15 15.38
C GLN A 34 -6.33 17.60 15.17
N ILE A 35 -5.98 17.11 13.97
CA ILE A 35 -4.66 16.58 13.63
C ILE A 35 -3.68 17.74 13.38
N LYS A 36 -3.40 18.57 14.38
CA LYS A 36 -2.44 19.68 14.26
C LYS A 36 -1.05 19.31 14.76
N ASP A 37 -0.99 18.49 15.82
CA ASP A 37 0.26 18.15 16.52
C ASP A 37 0.47 16.63 16.49
N LEU A 38 0.66 16.07 15.29
CA LEU A 38 0.91 14.65 15.14
C LEU A 38 2.21 14.23 15.78
N SER A 39 2.13 13.38 16.81
CA SER A 39 3.28 12.71 17.42
C SER A 39 3.59 11.39 16.72
N ASN A 40 4.80 10.86 16.93
CA ASN A 40 5.13 9.49 16.59
C ASN A 40 4.22 8.52 17.35
N GLY A 41 3.81 7.45 16.71
CA GLY A 41 3.05 6.38 17.32
C GLY A 41 1.71 6.11 16.67
N CYS A 42 0.89 5.32 17.35
CA CYS A 42 -0.44 4.96 16.90
C CYS A 42 -1.44 6.06 17.25
N PHE A 43 -2.37 6.29 16.34
CA PHE A 43 -3.55 7.13 16.59
C PHE A 43 -4.77 6.56 15.86
N SER A 44 -5.95 6.91 16.35
CA SER A 44 -7.22 6.60 15.69
C SER A 44 -7.94 7.88 15.31
N PHE A 45 -8.79 7.76 14.30
CA PHE A 45 -9.58 8.87 13.77
C PHE A 45 -10.99 8.38 13.43
N GLY A 46 -12.01 9.18 13.77
CA GLY A 46 -13.41 8.90 13.46
C GLY A 46 -14.35 9.79 14.24
N GLU A 47 -15.59 9.95 13.77
CA GLU A 47 -16.62 10.70 14.48
C GLU A 47 -17.28 9.84 15.57
N GLY A 48 -17.47 10.41 16.76
CA GLY A 48 -18.11 9.74 17.89
C GLY A 48 -17.23 8.68 18.55
N GLN A 49 -17.84 7.57 18.98
CA GLN A 49 -17.14 6.45 19.62
C GLN A 49 -16.57 5.43 18.62
N GLU A 50 -16.85 5.60 17.33
CA GLU A 50 -16.40 4.68 16.32
C GLU A 50 -15.01 5.08 15.81
N GLU A 51 -13.99 4.43 16.33
CA GLU A 51 -12.61 4.51 15.86
C GLU A 51 -12.49 3.89 14.46
N LYS A 52 -12.81 4.65 13.43
CA LYS A 52 -12.93 4.19 12.05
C LYS A 52 -11.58 3.95 11.38
N TYR A 53 -10.66 4.90 11.55
CA TYR A 53 -9.34 4.84 10.95
C TYR A 53 -8.29 4.61 12.02
N LYS A 54 -7.46 3.60 11.84
CA LYS A 54 -6.35 3.28 12.72
C LYS A 54 -5.04 3.43 11.98
N CYS A 55 -4.16 4.25 12.52
CA CYS A 55 -2.94 4.69 11.87
C CYS A 55 -1.73 4.50 12.77
N LEU A 56 -0.56 4.31 12.16
CA LEU A 56 0.74 4.39 12.80
C LEU A 56 1.60 5.38 12.02
N LEU A 57 2.03 6.46 12.68
CA LEU A 57 2.93 7.44 12.11
C LEU A 57 4.35 7.23 12.66
N GLN A 58 5.32 7.18 11.77
CA GLN A 58 6.74 7.11 12.06
C GLN A 58 7.43 8.30 11.38
N LYS A 59 7.71 9.35 12.16
CA LYS A 59 8.30 10.61 11.68
C LYS A 59 9.81 10.51 11.56
N LYS A 60 10.34 11.13 10.52
CA LYS A 60 11.75 11.37 10.29
C LYS A 60 11.96 12.83 9.86
N ASP A 61 13.18 13.29 9.89
CA ASP A 61 13.57 14.55 9.26
C ASP A 61 13.73 14.33 7.74
N SER A 62 12.60 14.35 7.05
CA SER A 62 12.50 14.09 5.61
C SER A 62 11.30 14.82 5.01
N ASP A 63 11.44 15.27 3.79
CA ASP A 63 10.39 15.93 3.00
C ASP A 63 9.49 14.95 2.22
N TYR A 64 9.63 13.63 2.47
CA TYR A 64 8.80 12.58 1.89
C TYR A 64 7.83 11.99 2.92
N LEU A 65 6.61 11.65 2.44
CA LEU A 65 5.63 10.87 3.19
C LEU A 65 5.25 9.61 2.40
N TYR A 66 5.62 8.44 2.93
CA TYR A 66 5.14 7.16 2.44
C TYR A 66 3.89 6.73 3.21
N VAL A 67 2.82 6.44 2.49
CA VAL A 67 1.58 5.90 3.05
C VAL A 67 1.48 4.43 2.68
N LEU A 68 1.53 3.54 3.67
CA LEU A 68 1.54 2.09 3.47
C LEU A 68 0.14 1.52 3.73
N PHE A 69 -0.48 0.99 2.68
CA PHE A 69 -1.76 0.31 2.74
C PHE A 69 -1.58 -1.19 2.94
N ASN A 70 -2.37 -1.79 3.82
CA ASN A 70 -2.37 -3.23 4.02
C ASN A 70 -2.99 -3.96 2.82
N GLY A 71 -2.44 -5.13 2.49
CA GLY A 71 -3.10 -6.09 1.61
C GLY A 71 -4.27 -6.81 2.28
N ALA A 72 -4.83 -7.81 1.58
CA ALA A 72 -5.87 -8.67 2.16
C ALA A 72 -5.35 -9.45 3.38
N ILE A 73 -6.20 -9.57 4.40
CA ILE A 73 -5.87 -10.31 5.62
C ILE A 73 -6.40 -11.76 5.62
N GLY A 74 -7.23 -12.10 4.63
CA GLY A 74 -7.93 -13.37 4.59
C GLY A 74 -8.91 -13.52 5.76
N LYS A 75 -9.19 -14.75 6.17
CA LYS A 75 -10.12 -15.05 7.27
C LYS A 75 -9.49 -14.93 8.67
N SER A 76 -8.24 -14.47 8.77
CA SER A 76 -7.56 -14.36 10.06
C SER A 76 -7.93 -13.09 10.80
N ILE A 77 -8.74 -13.23 11.85
CA ILE A 77 -9.13 -12.12 12.76
C ILE A 77 -7.89 -11.47 13.40
N LYS A 78 -6.84 -12.23 13.69
CA LYS A 78 -5.60 -11.72 14.28
C LYS A 78 -4.90 -10.70 13.37
N ARG A 79 -4.91 -10.94 12.06
CA ARG A 79 -4.25 -10.06 11.08
C ARG A 79 -4.90 -8.68 10.91
N ARG A 80 -6.15 -8.49 11.35
CA ARG A 80 -6.87 -7.20 11.26
C ARG A 80 -6.22 -6.08 12.04
N LYS A 81 -5.35 -6.43 12.99
CA LYS A 81 -4.74 -5.50 13.96
C LYS A 81 -3.30 -5.15 13.63
N TYR A 82 -2.72 -5.71 12.56
CA TYR A 82 -1.31 -5.53 12.24
C TYR A 82 -1.12 -4.54 11.09
N PHE A 83 -0.24 -3.58 11.30
CA PHE A 83 0.28 -2.73 10.23
C PHE A 83 1.30 -3.51 9.41
N ASN A 84 0.94 -3.91 8.21
CA ASN A 84 1.89 -4.57 7.31
C ASN A 84 3.03 -3.60 7.00
N ARG A 85 4.26 -4.12 6.93
CA ARG A 85 5.46 -3.36 6.55
C ARG A 85 5.82 -2.21 7.49
N TRP A 86 5.24 -2.14 8.71
CA TRP A 86 5.56 -1.04 9.64
C TRP A 86 7.07 -0.92 9.94
N SER A 87 7.79 -2.04 10.01
CA SER A 87 9.24 -2.09 10.25
C SER A 87 10.07 -1.63 9.04
N TRP A 88 9.47 -1.54 7.85
CA TRP A 88 10.15 -1.09 6.64
C TRP A 88 10.42 0.41 6.63
N ALA A 89 9.81 1.17 7.51
CA ALA A 89 10.13 2.59 7.71
C ALA A 89 11.63 2.83 7.95
N ASN A 90 12.34 1.87 8.55
CA ASN A 90 13.78 2.00 8.80
C ASN A 90 14.64 1.86 7.53
N LEU A 91 14.08 1.39 6.42
CA LEU A 91 14.82 1.12 5.18
C LEU A 91 14.93 2.34 4.27
N ILE A 92 14.10 3.35 4.46
CA ILE A 92 14.01 4.54 3.61
C ILE A 92 14.10 5.82 4.44
N ASP A 93 14.55 6.87 3.81
CA ASP A 93 14.58 8.21 4.39
C ASP A 93 13.25 8.94 4.05
N ALA A 94 12.21 8.61 4.82
CA ALA A 94 10.87 9.19 4.66
C ALA A 94 10.08 9.08 5.97
N ASN A 95 9.14 10.00 6.17
CA ASN A 95 8.05 9.80 7.12
C ASN A 95 7.15 8.67 6.61
N VAL A 96 6.68 7.79 7.50
CA VAL A 96 5.85 6.65 7.11
C VAL A 96 4.53 6.66 7.89
N LEU A 97 3.42 6.66 7.17
CA LEU A 97 2.08 6.53 7.70
C LEU A 97 1.49 5.18 7.26
N ASN A 98 1.29 4.27 8.20
CA ASN A 98 0.53 3.04 7.95
C ASN A 98 -0.95 3.28 8.25
N ILE A 99 -1.85 2.81 7.39
CA ILE A 99 -3.30 2.90 7.57
C ILE A 99 -3.91 1.49 7.46
N LEU A 100 -4.65 1.06 8.49
CA LEU A 100 -5.42 -0.19 8.42
C LEU A 100 -6.67 0.00 7.56
N ASP A 101 -7.09 -1.07 6.88
CA ASP A 101 -8.31 -1.02 6.07
C ASP A 101 -9.54 -0.89 6.98
N PRO A 102 -10.28 0.24 6.92
CA PRO A 102 -11.44 0.50 7.77
C PRO A 102 -12.57 -0.51 7.59
N MET A 103 -12.64 -1.17 6.43
CA MET A 103 -13.65 -2.17 6.13
C MET A 103 -13.67 -3.31 7.15
N TYR A 104 -12.51 -3.66 7.71
CA TYR A 104 -12.38 -4.74 8.68
C TYR A 104 -12.95 -4.40 10.08
N PHE A 105 -13.19 -3.13 10.35
CA PHE A 105 -13.81 -2.68 11.59
C PHE A 105 -15.32 -2.55 11.45
N LEU A 106 -15.82 -2.33 10.24
CA LEU A 106 -17.25 -2.26 9.95
C LEU A 106 -17.86 -3.63 9.69
N TYR A 107 -17.12 -4.51 9.01
CA TYR A 107 -17.66 -5.79 8.54
C TYR A 107 -16.88 -6.95 9.14
N HIS A 108 -17.55 -7.70 10.01
CA HIS A 108 -16.98 -8.93 10.57
C HIS A 108 -16.78 -9.99 9.48
N ASN A 109 -15.71 -10.76 9.62
CA ASN A 109 -15.36 -11.87 8.69
C ASN A 109 -15.08 -11.47 7.24
N LEU A 110 -14.91 -10.19 6.94
CA LEU A 110 -14.54 -9.75 5.60
C LEU A 110 -13.10 -10.21 5.28
N PRO A 111 -12.86 -11.00 4.22
CA PRO A 111 -11.52 -11.50 3.88
C PRO A 111 -10.66 -10.44 3.18
N ILE A 112 -11.30 -9.50 2.48
CA ILE A 112 -10.66 -8.44 1.71
C ILE A 112 -11.60 -7.22 1.67
N GLY A 113 -11.07 -6.02 1.87
CA GLY A 113 -11.89 -4.80 1.95
C GLY A 113 -11.62 -3.78 0.85
N TRP A 114 -10.43 -3.82 0.23
CA TRP A 114 -9.98 -2.85 -0.79
C TRP A 114 -10.15 -1.38 -0.36
N TYR A 115 -10.33 -1.09 0.92
CA TYR A 115 -10.63 0.25 1.43
C TYR A 115 -11.87 0.86 0.76
N TRP A 116 -12.83 0.01 0.41
CA TRP A 116 -13.96 0.39 -0.44
C TRP A 116 -14.88 1.44 0.18
N GLY A 117 -15.32 1.23 1.41
CA GLY A 117 -16.29 2.08 2.10
C GLY A 117 -17.70 1.49 2.17
N THR A 118 -18.69 2.37 2.24
CA THR A 118 -20.13 2.03 2.29
C THR A 118 -20.82 2.49 1.00
N SER A 119 -22.14 2.31 0.90
CA SER A 119 -22.92 2.88 -0.21
C SER A 119 -22.78 4.41 -0.34
N ASP A 120 -22.54 5.11 0.76
CA ASP A 120 -22.56 6.57 0.79
C ASP A 120 -21.19 7.22 0.97
N ILE A 121 -20.21 6.45 1.46
CA ILE A 121 -18.89 6.96 1.82
C ILE A 121 -17.82 6.17 1.08
N ASP A 122 -16.97 6.85 0.32
CA ASP A 122 -15.74 6.29 -0.23
C ASP A 122 -14.59 6.47 0.76
N PHE A 123 -14.13 5.38 1.39
CA PHE A 123 -13.03 5.45 2.35
C PHE A 123 -11.72 5.88 1.73
N ARG A 124 -11.49 5.65 0.44
CA ARG A 124 -10.27 6.10 -0.24
C ARG A 124 -10.26 7.62 -0.38
N GLN A 125 -11.41 8.25 -0.60
CA GLN A 125 -11.55 9.71 -0.58
C GLN A 125 -11.34 10.28 0.82
N GLU A 126 -11.95 9.68 1.86
CA GLU A 126 -11.73 10.12 3.25
C GLU A 126 -10.28 9.96 3.69
N MET A 127 -9.65 8.82 3.34
CA MET A 127 -8.22 8.62 3.62
C MET A 127 -7.34 9.64 2.90
N ALA A 128 -7.68 10.04 1.68
CA ALA A 128 -6.94 11.08 0.97
C ALA A 128 -7.00 12.42 1.73
N ILE A 129 -8.13 12.74 2.37
CA ILE A 129 -8.24 13.91 3.24
C ILE A 129 -7.30 13.77 4.46
N LEU A 130 -7.32 12.63 5.14
CA LEU A 130 -6.43 12.32 6.25
C LEU A 130 -4.95 12.44 5.85
N ILE A 131 -4.57 11.86 4.71
CA ILE A 131 -3.21 11.89 4.19
C ILE A 131 -2.76 13.32 3.88
N LYS A 132 -3.61 14.12 3.21
CA LYS A 132 -3.31 15.53 2.91
C LYS A 132 -3.12 16.36 4.18
N LYS A 133 -3.96 16.16 5.20
CA LYS A 133 -3.82 16.84 6.49
C LYS A 133 -2.54 16.43 7.21
N THR A 134 -2.21 15.13 7.20
CA THR A 134 -0.95 14.62 7.74
C THR A 134 0.27 15.26 7.05
N ALA A 135 0.28 15.27 5.72
CA ALA A 135 1.35 15.89 4.93
C ALA A 135 1.47 17.39 5.24
N SER A 136 0.34 18.11 5.33
CA SER A 136 0.33 19.55 5.67
C SER A 136 0.87 19.79 7.07
N ALA A 137 0.53 18.98 8.08
CA ALA A 137 1.04 19.07 9.43
C ALA A 137 2.56 18.81 9.50
N LEU A 138 3.09 17.96 8.60
CA LEU A 138 4.51 17.67 8.45
C LEU A 138 5.22 18.63 7.47
N GLN A 139 4.52 19.59 6.90
CA GLN A 139 5.03 20.54 5.88
C GLN A 139 5.58 19.84 4.63
N ILE A 140 4.99 18.68 4.26
CA ILE A 140 5.40 17.89 3.10
C ILE A 140 4.53 18.26 1.90
N PRO A 141 5.11 18.64 0.76
CA PRO A 141 4.34 18.91 -0.46
C PRO A 141 3.68 17.63 -1.00
N PHE A 142 2.50 17.74 -1.57
CA PHE A 142 1.74 16.57 -2.05
C PHE A 142 2.49 15.79 -3.14
N SER A 143 3.33 16.45 -3.92
CA SER A 143 4.22 15.79 -4.89
C SER A 143 5.26 14.85 -4.27
N ASN A 144 5.50 14.95 -2.94
CA ASN A 144 6.40 14.09 -2.17
C ASN A 144 5.63 13.00 -1.40
N ILE A 145 4.32 12.87 -1.62
CA ILE A 145 3.54 11.77 -1.08
C ILE A 145 3.67 10.56 -1.99
N VAL A 146 4.01 9.41 -1.41
CA VAL A 146 4.07 8.11 -2.07
C VAL A 146 3.06 7.18 -1.41
N LEU A 147 2.04 6.79 -2.16
CA LEU A 147 1.02 5.83 -1.74
C LEU A 147 1.48 4.44 -2.16
N TYR A 148 1.73 3.54 -1.21
CA TYR A 148 2.33 2.23 -1.47
C TYR A 148 1.46 1.10 -0.94
N GLY A 149 1.23 0.10 -1.77
CA GLY A 149 0.54 -1.10 -1.34
C GLY A 149 0.67 -2.25 -2.33
N SER A 150 0.32 -3.44 -1.87
CA SER A 150 0.22 -4.62 -2.72
C SER A 150 -1.18 -5.19 -2.69
N SER A 151 -1.56 -5.93 -3.73
CA SER A 151 -2.86 -6.59 -3.79
C SER A 151 -4.00 -5.58 -3.52
N ALA A 152 -4.85 -5.83 -2.53
CA ALA A 152 -5.90 -4.90 -2.10
C ALA A 152 -5.36 -3.51 -1.67
N GLY A 153 -4.20 -3.48 -1.01
CA GLY A 153 -3.53 -2.22 -0.66
C GLY A 153 -3.01 -1.46 -1.87
N GLY A 154 -2.56 -2.19 -2.91
CA GLY A 154 -2.17 -1.58 -4.20
C GLY A 154 -3.37 -0.96 -4.91
N THR A 155 -4.52 -1.62 -4.86
CA THR A 155 -5.80 -1.05 -5.33
C THR A 155 -6.12 0.25 -4.58
N ALA A 156 -6.03 0.24 -3.25
CA ALA A 156 -6.26 1.43 -2.44
C ALA A 156 -5.30 2.57 -2.81
N ALA A 157 -4.01 2.30 -3.00
CA ALA A 157 -3.02 3.30 -3.39
C ALA A 157 -3.40 3.99 -4.72
N ILE A 158 -3.77 3.21 -5.74
CA ILE A 158 -4.16 3.73 -7.06
C ILE A 158 -5.39 4.64 -6.95
N TYR A 159 -6.46 4.16 -6.31
CA TYR A 159 -7.71 4.93 -6.26
C TYR A 159 -7.63 6.14 -5.33
N THR A 160 -6.84 6.07 -4.24
CA THR A 160 -6.61 7.20 -3.34
C THR A 160 -5.81 8.32 -4.02
N ALA A 161 -4.89 7.97 -4.93
CA ALA A 161 -4.02 8.93 -5.63
C ALA A 161 -4.80 10.00 -6.39
N HIS A 162 -5.93 9.62 -6.99
CA HIS A 162 -6.81 10.56 -7.71
C HIS A 162 -7.19 11.79 -6.86
N TYR A 163 -7.30 11.64 -5.54
CA TYR A 163 -7.71 12.71 -4.62
C TYR A 163 -6.52 13.51 -4.06
N ILE A 164 -5.27 13.20 -4.46
CA ILE A 164 -4.05 13.85 -3.94
C ILE A 164 -3.19 14.34 -5.12
N PRO A 165 -3.36 15.59 -5.58
CA PRO A 165 -2.68 16.10 -6.77
C PRO A 165 -1.16 15.95 -6.69
N GLY A 166 -0.54 15.46 -7.76
CA GLY A 166 0.91 15.34 -7.91
C GLY A 166 1.57 14.18 -7.16
N CYS A 167 0.83 13.39 -6.36
CA CYS A 167 1.39 12.27 -5.63
C CYS A 167 1.85 11.13 -6.57
N THR A 168 2.56 10.16 -6.01
CA THR A 168 2.93 8.92 -6.70
C THR A 168 2.24 7.72 -6.05
N ALA A 169 1.46 6.96 -6.81
CA ALA A 169 0.92 5.67 -6.37
C ALA A 169 1.84 4.54 -6.83
N VAL A 170 2.22 3.68 -5.90
CA VAL A 170 2.99 2.46 -6.14
C VAL A 170 2.16 1.25 -5.77
N ALA A 171 1.86 0.41 -6.74
CA ALA A 171 0.97 -0.73 -6.58
C ALA A 171 1.62 -2.02 -7.07
N LEU A 172 1.76 -3.00 -6.18
CA LEU A 172 2.34 -4.31 -6.47
C LEU A 172 1.22 -5.32 -6.68
N ASN A 173 1.16 -5.95 -7.83
CA ASN A 173 0.11 -6.91 -8.18
C ASN A 173 -1.29 -6.43 -7.75
N PRO A 174 -1.72 -5.19 -8.10
CA PRO A 174 -2.99 -4.63 -7.64
C PRO A 174 -4.19 -5.34 -8.30
N GLN A 175 -5.32 -5.31 -7.63
CA GLN A 175 -6.60 -5.67 -8.25
C GLN A 175 -7.27 -4.41 -8.81
N VAL A 176 -6.96 -4.04 -10.05
CA VAL A 176 -7.60 -2.90 -10.73
C VAL A 176 -9.06 -3.19 -11.08
N ARG A 177 -9.43 -4.46 -11.13
CA ARG A 177 -10.81 -4.96 -11.26
C ARG A 177 -11.14 -5.90 -10.09
N PRO A 178 -11.52 -5.37 -8.91
CA PRO A 178 -11.80 -6.16 -7.71
C PRO A 178 -12.85 -7.26 -7.94
N TRP A 179 -13.83 -7.02 -8.82
CA TRP A 179 -14.88 -8.00 -9.19
C TRP A 179 -14.37 -9.25 -9.93
N LYS A 180 -13.11 -9.26 -10.36
CA LYS A 180 -12.44 -10.47 -10.90
C LYS A 180 -11.67 -11.26 -9.84
N HIS A 181 -11.71 -10.82 -8.58
CA HIS A 181 -11.04 -11.52 -7.49
C HIS A 181 -11.91 -12.66 -6.94
N GLU A 182 -11.30 -13.76 -6.51
CA GLU A 182 -12.01 -14.95 -6.00
C GLU A 182 -12.88 -14.67 -4.76
N TRP A 183 -12.55 -13.66 -3.97
CA TRP A 183 -13.33 -13.26 -2.79
C TRP A 183 -14.38 -12.17 -3.07
N HIS A 184 -14.62 -11.84 -4.33
CA HIS A 184 -15.59 -10.81 -4.68
C HIS A 184 -17.03 -11.18 -4.29
N GLU A 185 -17.43 -12.44 -4.54
CA GLU A 185 -18.79 -12.89 -4.17
C GLU A 185 -18.98 -12.86 -2.64
N GLU A 186 -17.97 -13.29 -1.87
CA GLU A 186 -18.01 -13.21 -0.41
C GLU A 186 -18.06 -11.74 0.08
N PHE A 187 -17.28 -10.85 -0.56
CA PHE A 187 -17.36 -9.42 -0.30
C PHE A 187 -18.77 -8.88 -0.54
N LYS A 188 -19.36 -9.19 -1.68
CA LYS A 188 -20.71 -8.76 -2.08
C LYS A 188 -21.78 -9.28 -1.11
N GLU A 189 -21.65 -10.52 -0.64
CA GLU A 189 -22.55 -11.09 0.37
C GLU A 189 -22.49 -10.38 1.71
N ILE A 190 -21.29 -10.00 2.16
CA ILE A 190 -21.06 -9.36 3.46
C ILE A 190 -21.41 -7.88 3.41
N VAL A 191 -20.90 -7.16 2.40
CA VAL A 191 -21.03 -5.70 2.30
C VAL A 191 -22.37 -5.29 1.68
N LYS A 192 -23.05 -6.23 0.97
CA LYS A 192 -24.30 -5.99 0.23
C LYS A 192 -24.16 -4.98 -0.90
N ILE A 193 -22.97 -4.89 -1.49
CA ILE A 193 -22.67 -4.03 -2.62
C ILE A 193 -22.04 -4.88 -3.73
N ASP A 194 -22.61 -4.81 -4.93
CA ASP A 194 -22.02 -5.40 -6.13
C ASP A 194 -21.05 -4.40 -6.76
N THR A 195 -19.74 -4.62 -6.52
CA THR A 195 -18.70 -3.69 -6.98
C THR A 195 -18.56 -3.65 -8.50
N GLU A 196 -19.07 -4.63 -9.24
CA GLU A 196 -19.08 -4.60 -10.71
C GLU A 196 -20.11 -3.62 -11.27
N LYS A 197 -21.24 -3.47 -10.58
CA LYS A 197 -22.37 -2.65 -11.02
C LYS A 197 -22.43 -1.29 -10.35
N TYR A 198 -21.81 -1.16 -9.19
CA TYR A 198 -21.88 0.03 -8.36
C TYR A 198 -20.78 1.03 -8.73
N ASP A 199 -21.14 2.10 -9.42
CA ASP A 199 -20.17 3.11 -9.91
C ASP A 199 -20.30 4.49 -9.27
N LYS A 200 -21.00 4.64 -8.14
CA LYS A 200 -21.01 5.92 -7.39
C LYS A 200 -19.57 6.28 -7.00
N PHE A 201 -19.17 7.52 -7.25
CA PHE A 201 -17.80 8.03 -7.08
C PHE A 201 -16.75 7.38 -8.01
N HIS A 202 -17.15 6.74 -9.10
CA HIS A 202 -16.25 6.01 -10.03
C HIS A 202 -15.38 4.94 -9.36
N ARG A 203 -15.85 4.35 -8.24
CA ARG A 203 -15.09 3.41 -7.42
C ARG A 203 -14.65 2.14 -8.15
N ASN A 204 -15.28 1.82 -9.24
CA ASN A 204 -14.94 0.64 -10.07
C ASN A 204 -14.21 1.02 -11.34
N ASN A 205 -14.07 2.30 -11.63
CA ASN A 205 -13.55 2.74 -12.90
C ASN A 205 -12.08 3.16 -12.76
N PHE A 206 -11.17 2.18 -12.74
CA PHE A 206 -9.73 2.40 -12.71
C PHE A 206 -9.27 3.38 -13.82
N TYR A 207 -9.81 3.22 -15.03
CA TYR A 207 -9.42 4.04 -16.18
C TYR A 207 -9.84 5.50 -15.99
N TRP A 208 -11.04 5.72 -15.46
CA TRP A 208 -11.48 7.07 -15.12
C TRP A 208 -10.55 7.75 -14.12
N HIS A 209 -10.15 7.02 -13.05
CA HIS A 209 -9.21 7.54 -12.07
C HIS A 209 -7.86 7.89 -12.70
N LEU A 210 -7.33 7.03 -13.56
CA LEU A 210 -6.06 7.26 -14.23
C LEU A 210 -6.12 8.47 -15.18
N ASP A 211 -7.20 8.59 -15.96
CA ASP A 211 -7.36 9.66 -16.96
C ASP A 211 -7.68 11.03 -16.33
N ASN A 212 -8.25 11.06 -15.12
CA ASN A 212 -8.67 12.28 -14.43
C ASN A 212 -7.81 12.64 -13.22
N SER A 213 -6.64 12.02 -13.05
CA SER A 213 -5.77 12.22 -11.88
C SER A 213 -4.76 13.38 -12.03
N GLY A 214 -4.82 14.12 -13.12
CA GLY A 214 -3.89 15.23 -13.37
C GLY A 214 -2.45 14.76 -13.50
N ASP A 215 -1.56 15.32 -12.66
CA ASP A 215 -0.11 15.07 -12.67
C ASP A 215 0.34 13.95 -11.72
N CYS A 216 -0.59 13.20 -11.13
CA CYS A 216 -0.27 12.00 -10.35
C CYS A 216 0.48 10.97 -11.19
N LYS A 217 1.45 10.29 -10.58
CA LYS A 217 2.18 9.19 -11.22
C LYS A 217 1.70 7.85 -10.68
N TYR A 218 1.57 6.88 -11.58
CA TYR A 218 1.16 5.52 -11.24
C TYR A 218 2.27 4.54 -11.61
N VAL A 219 2.86 3.91 -10.62
CA VAL A 219 3.90 2.89 -10.77
C VAL A 219 3.28 1.55 -10.41
N ILE A 220 2.97 0.75 -11.40
CA ILE A 220 2.37 -0.57 -11.23
C ILE A 220 3.41 -1.63 -11.51
N LEU A 221 3.69 -2.45 -10.49
CA LEU A 221 4.60 -3.57 -10.60
C LEU A 221 3.79 -4.86 -10.69
N ALA A 222 4.11 -5.70 -11.65
CA ALA A 222 3.45 -6.98 -11.82
C ALA A 222 4.44 -8.10 -12.08
N ASN A 223 4.23 -9.22 -11.39
CA ASN A 223 4.95 -10.46 -11.66
C ASN A 223 4.24 -11.25 -12.76
N CYS A 224 4.88 -11.45 -13.90
CA CYS A 224 4.29 -12.19 -15.03
C CYS A 224 3.99 -13.67 -14.70
N ARG A 225 4.63 -14.23 -13.66
CA ARG A 225 4.33 -15.59 -13.16
C ARG A 225 3.05 -15.65 -12.34
N SER A 226 2.55 -14.52 -11.84
CA SER A 226 1.22 -14.43 -11.23
C SER A 226 0.17 -14.26 -12.32
N ARG A 227 -0.24 -15.36 -12.97
CA ARG A 227 -1.12 -15.33 -14.14
C ARG A 227 -2.42 -14.55 -13.92
N ARG A 228 -3.01 -14.63 -12.71
CA ARG A 228 -4.22 -13.88 -12.38
C ARG A 228 -3.95 -12.38 -12.40
N ASP A 229 -2.92 -11.92 -11.70
CA ASP A 229 -2.59 -10.50 -11.60
C ASP A 229 -2.18 -9.96 -12.98
N PHE A 230 -1.38 -10.71 -13.71
CA PHE A 230 -0.93 -10.31 -15.02
C PHE A 230 -2.08 -10.28 -16.04
N ASN A 231 -2.76 -11.40 -16.25
CA ASN A 231 -3.77 -11.53 -17.33
C ASN A 231 -5.08 -10.80 -17.01
N TRP A 232 -5.49 -10.75 -15.74
CA TRP A 232 -6.79 -10.19 -15.38
C TRP A 232 -6.74 -8.74 -14.93
N GLN A 233 -5.57 -8.27 -14.54
CA GLN A 233 -5.40 -6.91 -14.02
C GLN A 233 -4.52 -6.05 -14.94
N LEU A 234 -3.35 -6.54 -15.35
CA LEU A 234 -2.38 -5.73 -16.12
C LEU A 234 -2.66 -5.71 -17.63
N VAL A 235 -2.88 -6.89 -18.24
CA VAL A 235 -3.17 -7.00 -19.68
C VAL A 235 -4.34 -6.13 -20.12
N PRO A 236 -5.47 -6.05 -19.37
CA PRO A 236 -6.57 -5.16 -19.72
C PRO A 236 -6.21 -3.67 -19.72
N ILE A 237 -5.24 -3.23 -18.93
CA ILE A 237 -4.75 -1.85 -18.97
C ILE A 237 -4.08 -1.57 -20.32
N ALA A 238 -3.18 -2.47 -20.74
CA ALA A 238 -2.51 -2.35 -22.02
C ALA A 238 -3.47 -2.38 -23.21
N GLN A 239 -4.48 -3.27 -23.15
CA GLN A 239 -5.52 -3.35 -24.16
C GLN A 239 -6.39 -2.09 -24.23
N HIS A 240 -6.73 -1.51 -23.07
CA HIS A 240 -7.56 -0.29 -23.01
C HIS A 240 -6.86 0.91 -23.64
N TYR A 241 -5.55 1.04 -23.41
CA TYR A 241 -4.76 2.17 -23.90
C TYR A 241 -4.00 1.86 -25.20
N ASP A 242 -4.19 0.69 -25.79
CA ASP A 242 -3.58 0.25 -27.05
C ASP A 242 -2.05 0.37 -27.06
N PHE A 243 -1.39 -0.24 -26.08
CA PHE A 243 0.07 -0.34 -26.06
C PHE A 243 0.56 -1.76 -25.75
N ALA A 244 1.75 -2.09 -26.24
CA ALA A 244 2.39 -3.38 -25.98
C ALA A 244 2.99 -3.41 -24.57
N LEU A 245 2.79 -4.53 -23.85
CA LEU A 245 3.51 -4.81 -22.61
C LEU A 245 4.90 -5.36 -22.94
N GLU A 246 5.92 -4.72 -22.40
CA GLU A 246 7.30 -5.16 -22.52
C GLU A 246 7.86 -5.63 -21.17
N TYR A 247 8.74 -6.63 -21.20
CA TYR A 247 9.50 -6.99 -20.00
C TYR A 247 10.42 -5.82 -19.57
N GLY A 248 10.39 -5.51 -18.28
CA GLY A 248 11.00 -4.32 -17.73
C GLY A 248 9.98 -3.19 -17.57
N LEU A 249 10.31 -1.99 -18.03
CA LEU A 249 9.50 -0.80 -17.84
C LEU A 249 8.84 -0.34 -19.14
N THR A 250 7.51 -0.28 -19.13
CA THR A 250 6.71 0.41 -20.14
C THR A 250 6.16 1.70 -19.55
N LYS A 251 6.30 2.82 -20.24
CA LYS A 251 5.69 4.10 -19.85
C LYS A 251 4.58 4.50 -20.82
N TYR A 252 3.42 4.83 -20.28
CA TYR A 252 2.32 5.44 -21.02
C TYR A 252 1.78 6.64 -20.23
N LYS A 253 1.91 7.86 -20.76
CA LYS A 253 1.57 9.11 -20.06
C LYS A 253 2.20 9.16 -18.64
N ASN A 254 1.37 9.19 -17.60
CA ASN A 254 1.75 9.18 -16.18
C ASN A 254 1.78 7.76 -15.56
N LEU A 255 1.56 6.73 -16.37
CA LEU A 255 1.58 5.33 -15.97
C LEU A 255 2.93 4.69 -16.29
N TYR A 256 3.53 4.05 -15.29
CA TYR A 256 4.76 3.28 -15.37
C TYR A 256 4.45 1.83 -15.02
N LEU A 257 4.52 0.94 -15.98
CA LEU A 257 4.29 -0.50 -15.79
C LEU A 257 5.63 -1.21 -15.72
N TRP A 258 5.91 -1.80 -14.58
CA TRP A 258 7.15 -2.52 -14.34
C TRP A 258 6.87 -4.01 -14.22
N ILE A 259 7.29 -4.79 -15.21
CA ILE A 259 7.04 -6.21 -15.31
C ILE A 259 8.27 -6.99 -14.84
N PHE A 260 8.04 -7.91 -13.90
CA PHE A 260 9.02 -8.84 -13.38
C PHE A 260 8.76 -10.27 -13.83
N ASP A 261 9.82 -11.05 -13.85
CA ASP A 261 9.78 -12.50 -13.84
C ASP A 261 10.56 -13.01 -12.63
N THR A 262 9.88 -13.57 -11.65
CA THR A 262 10.48 -14.13 -10.44
C THR A 262 10.68 -15.65 -10.54
N GLY A 263 10.60 -16.22 -11.74
CA GLY A 263 10.58 -17.67 -11.91
C GLY A 263 9.37 -18.31 -11.22
N GLU A 264 9.55 -19.46 -10.62
CA GLU A 264 8.47 -20.17 -9.90
C GLU A 264 8.23 -19.64 -8.48
N MET A 265 9.06 -18.69 -8.02
CA MET A 265 9.03 -18.22 -6.63
C MET A 265 7.95 -17.18 -6.36
N GLY A 266 7.24 -17.35 -5.25
CA GLY A 266 6.39 -16.34 -4.63
C GLY A 266 5.14 -15.89 -5.39
N ARG A 267 5.05 -16.10 -6.70
CA ARG A 267 3.90 -15.73 -7.54
C ARG A 267 3.28 -14.38 -7.17
N HIS A 268 2.08 -14.35 -6.58
CA HIS A 268 1.38 -13.12 -6.17
C HIS A 268 2.17 -12.30 -5.14
N SER A 269 2.79 -12.96 -4.17
CA SER A 269 3.54 -12.31 -3.08
C SER A 269 5.01 -12.04 -3.42
N ALA A 270 5.46 -12.34 -4.64
CA ALA A 270 6.85 -12.25 -5.03
C ALA A 270 7.46 -10.84 -4.94
N LEU A 271 6.67 -9.81 -4.84
CA LEU A 271 7.14 -8.41 -4.74
C LEU A 271 7.08 -7.85 -3.31
N GLU A 272 6.74 -8.69 -2.33
CA GLU A 272 6.54 -8.31 -0.92
C GLU A 272 7.85 -8.41 -0.11
N TYR A 273 8.96 -7.88 -0.63
CA TYR A 273 10.27 -7.97 -0.01
C TYR A 273 10.90 -6.60 0.24
N GLN A 274 11.72 -6.49 1.28
CA GLN A 274 12.40 -5.26 1.68
C GLN A 274 13.32 -4.73 0.57
N ALA A 275 14.05 -5.62 -0.11
CA ALA A 275 14.90 -5.22 -1.23
C ALA A 275 14.11 -4.60 -2.39
N VAL A 276 12.91 -5.13 -2.67
CA VAL A 276 11.98 -4.57 -3.66
C VAL A 276 11.53 -3.18 -3.23
N PHE A 277 11.17 -3.01 -1.96
CA PHE A 277 10.73 -1.72 -1.42
C PHE A 277 11.80 -0.62 -1.55
N VAL A 278 13.06 -0.94 -1.21
CA VAL A 278 14.19 0.01 -1.36
C VAL A 278 14.46 0.34 -2.83
N ALA A 279 14.41 -0.65 -3.72
CA ALA A 279 14.58 -0.41 -5.16
C ALA A 279 13.46 0.48 -5.73
N ILE A 280 12.22 0.30 -5.25
CA ILE A 280 11.10 1.15 -5.61
C ILE A 280 11.27 2.58 -5.08
N ASP A 281 11.75 2.76 -3.84
CA ASP A 281 12.02 4.10 -3.31
C ASP A 281 13.02 4.85 -4.20
N ASN A 282 14.12 4.22 -4.56
CA ASN A 282 15.10 4.78 -5.48
C ASN A 282 14.49 5.12 -6.85
N PHE A 283 13.66 4.24 -7.39
CA PHE A 283 12.97 4.48 -8.66
C PHE A 283 12.02 5.67 -8.57
N VAL A 284 11.18 5.74 -7.53
CA VAL A 284 10.22 6.84 -7.34
C VAL A 284 10.93 8.18 -7.19
N ARG A 285 12.03 8.24 -6.45
CA ARG A 285 12.83 9.46 -6.33
C ARG A 285 13.40 9.89 -7.68
N SER A 286 13.91 8.95 -8.48
CA SER A 286 14.43 9.25 -9.82
C SER A 286 13.35 9.74 -10.81
N LEU A 287 12.07 9.54 -10.55
CA LEU A 287 10.99 10.12 -11.36
C LEU A 287 10.85 11.65 -11.22
N LYS A 288 11.48 12.25 -10.24
CA LYS A 288 11.52 13.71 -10.04
C LYS A 288 12.72 14.35 -10.71
N ASP A 289 13.78 13.58 -10.87
CA ASP A 289 14.96 14.00 -11.58
C ASP A 289 14.68 14.01 -13.08
N SER A 290 15.41 14.80 -13.84
CA SER A 290 15.29 14.85 -15.31
C SER A 290 15.84 13.60 -16.00
N VAL A 291 15.55 12.42 -15.43
CA VAL A 291 16.01 11.13 -15.94
C VAL A 291 15.13 10.67 -17.09
N SER A 292 15.75 10.34 -18.21
CA SER A 292 15.01 9.88 -19.38
C SER A 292 14.39 8.49 -19.15
N VAL A 293 13.27 8.20 -19.81
CA VAL A 293 12.63 6.86 -19.77
C VAL A 293 13.60 5.75 -20.17
N ARG A 294 14.52 6.04 -21.10
CA ARG A 294 15.55 5.07 -21.50
C ARG A 294 16.49 4.72 -20.36
N GLN A 295 16.92 5.71 -19.57
CA GLN A 295 17.76 5.47 -18.38
C GLN A 295 17.01 4.74 -17.29
N LEU A 296 15.74 5.12 -17.02
CA LEU A 296 14.87 4.39 -16.09
C LEU A 296 14.69 2.92 -16.50
N ASN A 297 14.46 2.66 -17.80
CA ASN A 297 14.30 1.30 -18.29
C ASN A 297 15.60 0.48 -18.16
N SER A 298 16.76 1.11 -18.40
CA SER A 298 18.06 0.45 -18.19
C SER A 298 18.26 0.07 -16.72
N TYR A 299 17.92 0.96 -15.79
CA TYR A 299 17.95 0.68 -14.35
C TYR A 299 17.02 -0.47 -13.96
N VAL A 300 15.77 -0.45 -14.44
CA VAL A 300 14.78 -1.50 -14.21
C VAL A 300 15.26 -2.85 -14.75
N LYS A 301 15.88 -2.87 -15.94
CA LYS A 301 16.43 -4.11 -16.53
C LYS A 301 17.55 -4.68 -15.67
N LEU A 302 18.48 -3.85 -15.21
CA LEU A 302 19.55 -4.31 -14.32
C LEU A 302 19.02 -4.92 -13.02
N ILE A 303 18.01 -4.28 -12.41
CA ILE A 303 17.36 -4.81 -11.21
C ILE A 303 16.65 -6.13 -11.51
N ASN A 304 15.91 -6.20 -12.62
CA ASN A 304 15.21 -7.43 -13.01
C ASN A 304 16.20 -8.59 -13.27
N GLU A 305 17.33 -8.32 -13.94
CA GLU A 305 18.38 -9.31 -14.18
C GLU A 305 19.00 -9.77 -12.86
N PHE A 306 19.36 -8.84 -11.98
CA PHE A 306 19.88 -9.17 -10.66
C PHE A 306 18.89 -10.05 -9.88
N TRP A 307 17.60 -9.72 -9.87
CA TRP A 307 16.61 -10.52 -9.14
C TRP A 307 16.34 -11.86 -9.80
N ARG A 308 16.30 -11.95 -11.12
CA ARG A 308 16.17 -13.24 -11.80
C ARG A 308 17.26 -14.21 -11.37
N ASP A 309 18.50 -13.73 -11.26
CA ASP A 309 19.65 -14.55 -10.95
C ASP A 309 19.83 -14.81 -9.42
N HIS A 310 19.28 -13.96 -8.56
CA HIS A 310 19.48 -14.01 -7.11
C HIS A 310 18.17 -14.14 -6.31
N TRP A 311 17.03 -14.30 -6.98
CA TRP A 311 15.72 -14.32 -6.32
C TRP A 311 15.61 -15.41 -5.25
N GLU A 312 16.13 -16.59 -5.52
CA GLU A 312 16.14 -17.71 -4.58
C GLU A 312 16.90 -17.37 -3.29
N LEU A 313 18.04 -16.69 -3.42
CA LEU A 313 18.86 -16.25 -2.29
C LEU A 313 18.13 -15.16 -1.47
N VAL A 314 17.52 -14.18 -2.13
CA VAL A 314 16.72 -13.12 -1.47
C VAL A 314 15.55 -13.73 -0.71
N PHE A 315 14.83 -14.65 -1.34
CA PHE A 315 13.70 -15.35 -0.74
C PHE A 315 14.12 -16.18 0.49
N GLN A 316 15.21 -16.92 0.40
CA GLN A 316 15.71 -17.74 1.50
C GLN A 316 16.20 -16.89 2.67
N ASN A 317 16.93 -15.80 2.41
CA ASN A 317 17.42 -14.88 3.44
C ASN A 317 16.27 -14.20 4.20
N GLU A 318 15.26 -13.70 3.50
CA GLU A 318 14.11 -13.07 4.16
C GLU A 318 13.22 -14.07 4.89
N LYS A 319 13.07 -15.27 4.36
CA LYS A 319 12.38 -16.36 5.06
C LYS A 319 13.09 -16.72 6.36
N GLN A 320 14.42 -16.87 6.33
CA GLN A 320 15.22 -17.13 7.53
C GLN A 320 15.10 -15.99 8.55
N ALA A 321 15.15 -14.73 8.11
CA ALA A 321 14.97 -13.57 8.98
C ALA A 321 13.57 -13.55 9.64
N ASN A 322 12.53 -13.89 8.91
CA ASN A 322 11.17 -14.00 9.43
C ASN A 322 11.03 -15.18 10.42
N ASP A 323 11.60 -16.33 10.09
CA ASP A 323 11.60 -17.51 10.98
C ASP A 323 12.37 -17.24 12.29
N ILE A 324 13.51 -16.53 12.22
CA ILE A 324 14.26 -16.10 13.41
C ILE A 324 13.42 -15.14 14.27
N ASN A 325 12.77 -14.16 13.65
CA ASN A 325 11.89 -13.24 14.36
C ASN A 325 10.70 -13.96 15.02
N GLU A 326 10.09 -14.92 14.34
CA GLU A 326 9.03 -15.75 14.92
C GLU A 326 9.52 -16.64 16.07
N ARG A 327 10.73 -17.22 15.96
CA ARG A 327 11.33 -18.02 17.05
C ARG A 327 11.65 -17.17 18.26
N ASN A 328 12.24 -15.97 18.05
CA ASN A 328 12.54 -15.04 19.14
C ASN A 328 11.26 -14.58 19.85
N CYS A 329 10.16 -14.39 19.11
CA CYS A 329 8.85 -14.11 19.67
C CYS A 329 8.27 -15.27 20.50
N ARG A 330 8.61 -16.53 20.18
CA ARG A 330 8.17 -17.72 20.95
C ARG A 330 9.01 -17.98 22.21
N LEU A 331 10.30 -17.61 22.18
CA LEU A 331 11.20 -17.80 23.33
C LEU A 331 11.05 -16.71 24.41
N GLN A 332 10.34 -15.63 24.11
CA GLN A 332 10.04 -14.55 25.07
C GLN A 332 8.64 -14.72 25.72
N LYS A 333 7.96 -15.82 25.47
CA LYS A 333 6.73 -16.28 26.15
C LYS A 333 7.06 -17.25 27.26
#